data_9686a2145c5174941b33e357f179a628
#
_entry.id   9686a2145c5174941b33e357f179a628
#
_cell.length_a   1.000
_cell.length_b   1.000
_cell.length_c   1.000
_cell.angle_alpha   90.00
_cell.angle_beta   90.00
_cell.angle_gamma   90.00
#
_symmetry.space_group_name_H-M   'P 1'
#
loop_
_entity.id
_entity.type
_entity.pdbx_description
1 polymer ?
#
loop_
_entity_poly.entity_id
_entity_poly.type
_entity_poly.pdbx_seq_one_letter_code
_entity_poly.pdbx_strand_id
1 'polypeptide(L)'
;MNIKPKYTFDMLYVSPLTKKLGFDEQKLRIIYVSMEQKRVRTGLEVIDMVVDALMAGRDPADIPWRQGIDYAKMSATMKLLTGMTMVEMRTLWRARVAGELLRYTELPLKEVMRRCGYTSAPSFSRLVSKTYGSSPLKLRKLSREKGDMGKFAL
;
A
#
# COMPACT_ATOMS: atom_id res chain seq x y z
N MET A 1 -13.46 4.08 28.35
CA MET A 1 -13.30 2.68 27.98
C MET A 1 -12.53 2.60 26.68
N ASN A 2 -11.36 1.99 26.70
CA ASN A 2 -10.54 1.82 25.49
C ASN A 2 -10.99 0.55 24.76
N ILE A 3 -11.74 0.74 23.68
CA ILE A 3 -12.11 -0.35 22.79
C ILE A 3 -10.97 -0.60 21.84
N LYS A 4 -10.36 -1.78 21.89
CA LYS A 4 -9.33 -2.16 20.93
C LYS A 4 -9.96 -2.37 19.55
N PRO A 5 -9.34 -1.84 18.47
CA PRO A 5 -9.82 -2.11 17.12
C PRO A 5 -9.84 -3.62 16.86
N LYS A 6 -10.88 -4.09 16.21
CA LYS A 6 -10.99 -5.51 15.81
C LYS A 6 -9.98 -5.86 14.72
N TYR A 7 -9.71 -4.93 13.82
CA TYR A 7 -8.77 -5.09 12.73
C TYR A 7 -7.75 -3.96 12.75
N THR A 8 -6.47 -4.31 12.75
CA THR A 8 -5.38 -3.34 12.65
C THR A 8 -5.03 -3.09 11.18
N PHE A 9 -4.33 -1.99 10.90
CA PHE A 9 -3.82 -1.72 9.56
C PHE A 9 -2.96 -2.88 9.05
N ASP A 10 -2.05 -3.39 9.88
CA ASP A 10 -1.14 -4.47 9.48
C ASP A 10 -1.87 -5.79 9.15
N MET A 11 -3.02 -6.03 9.78
CA MET A 11 -3.86 -7.19 9.45
C MET A 11 -4.52 -7.06 8.08
N LEU A 12 -4.87 -5.84 7.69
CA LEU A 12 -5.62 -5.56 6.45
C LEU A 12 -4.72 -5.25 5.27
N TYR A 13 -3.52 -4.73 5.51
CA TYR A 13 -2.61 -4.31 4.46
C TYR A 13 -2.17 -5.48 3.59
N VAL A 14 -2.20 -5.28 2.28
CA VAL A 14 -1.69 -6.23 1.29
C VAL A 14 -0.62 -5.53 0.47
N SER A 15 0.59 -6.06 0.50
CA SER A 15 1.71 -5.52 -0.29
C SER A 15 1.44 -5.65 -1.79
N PRO A 16 1.81 -4.66 -2.61
CA PRO A 16 1.74 -4.77 -4.06
C PRO A 16 2.85 -5.67 -4.65
N LEU A 17 3.84 -6.03 -3.83
CA LEU A 17 4.95 -6.88 -4.26
C LEU A 17 4.47 -8.32 -4.42
N THR A 18 4.58 -8.87 -5.63
CA THR A 18 4.11 -10.22 -5.94
C THR A 18 5.21 -11.19 -6.33
N LYS A 19 6.43 -10.70 -6.50
CA LYS A 19 7.58 -11.50 -6.90
C LYS A 19 8.81 -11.12 -6.10
N LYS A 20 9.67 -12.09 -5.82
CA LYS A 20 10.96 -11.88 -5.17
C LYS A 20 12.06 -12.50 -6.00
N LEU A 21 13.28 -11.97 -5.87
CA LEU A 21 14.46 -12.60 -6.47
C LEU A 21 14.69 -13.97 -5.87
N GLY A 22 14.95 -14.94 -6.75
CA GLY A 22 15.31 -16.29 -6.39
C GLY A 22 16.36 -16.82 -7.35
N PHE A 23 16.91 -17.99 -7.05
CA PHE A 23 17.89 -18.66 -7.90
C PHE A 23 17.30 -19.93 -8.48
N ASP A 24 17.34 -20.05 -9.82
CA ASP A 24 16.93 -21.25 -10.54
C ASP A 24 18.16 -22.15 -10.68
N GLU A 25 18.24 -23.21 -9.89
CA GLU A 25 19.37 -24.16 -9.90
C GLU A 25 19.48 -24.92 -11.20
N GLN A 26 18.36 -25.20 -11.86
CA GLN A 26 18.37 -25.95 -13.13
C GLN A 26 18.95 -25.13 -14.28
N LYS A 27 18.60 -23.83 -14.34
CA LYS A 27 19.05 -22.92 -15.38
C LYS A 27 20.26 -22.08 -14.96
N LEU A 28 20.72 -22.25 -13.72
CA LEU A 28 21.85 -21.51 -13.12
C LEU A 28 21.73 -20.00 -13.31
N ARG A 29 20.54 -19.45 -13.02
CA ARG A 29 20.29 -18.02 -13.18
C ARG A 29 19.42 -17.46 -12.06
N ILE A 30 19.53 -16.15 -11.86
CA ILE A 30 18.65 -15.39 -10.97
C ILE A 30 17.35 -15.10 -11.70
N ILE A 31 16.21 -15.37 -11.06
CA ILE A 31 14.87 -15.14 -11.59
C ILE A 31 13.99 -14.51 -10.53
N TYR A 32 12.88 -13.91 -10.95
CA TYR A 32 11.81 -13.53 -10.04
C TYR A 32 10.84 -14.69 -9.85
N VAL A 33 10.60 -15.02 -8.59
CA VAL A 33 9.70 -16.10 -8.19
C VAL A 33 8.44 -15.49 -7.60
N SER A 34 7.28 -16.01 -7.98
CA SER A 34 5.99 -15.57 -7.44
C SER A 34 5.91 -15.76 -5.93
N MET A 35 5.37 -14.75 -5.26
CA MET A 35 5.05 -14.80 -3.83
C MET A 35 3.54 -14.88 -3.65
N GLU A 36 3.13 -15.62 -2.63
CA GLU A 36 1.75 -15.66 -2.23
C GLU A 36 1.37 -14.36 -1.50
N GLN A 37 0.33 -13.68 -1.98
CA GLN A 37 -0.22 -12.52 -1.29
C GLN A 37 -1.16 -12.99 -0.18
N LYS A 38 -0.83 -12.65 1.05
CA LYS A 38 -1.71 -12.93 2.19
C LYS A 38 -2.73 -11.81 2.30
N ARG A 39 -3.99 -12.15 2.09
CA ARG A 39 -5.11 -11.24 2.30
C ARG A 39 -6.05 -11.80 3.36
N VAL A 40 -6.35 -10.98 4.37
CA VAL A 40 -7.35 -11.30 5.38
C VAL A 40 -8.71 -10.79 4.90
N ARG A 41 -9.63 -11.70 4.62
CA ARG A 41 -11.03 -11.39 4.36
C ARG A 41 -11.75 -11.32 5.70
N THR A 42 -12.39 -10.20 5.99
CA THR A 42 -13.08 -9.99 7.27
C THR A 42 -14.50 -10.56 7.29
N GLY A 43 -15.11 -10.72 6.11
CA GLY A 43 -16.52 -11.03 5.97
C GLY A 43 -17.43 -9.81 6.18
N LEU A 44 -16.86 -8.67 6.55
CA LEU A 44 -17.60 -7.40 6.69
C LEU A 44 -17.46 -6.64 5.38
N GLU A 45 -18.57 -6.48 4.69
CA GLU A 45 -18.61 -5.92 3.34
C GLU A 45 -17.91 -4.55 3.25
N VAL A 46 -18.18 -3.66 4.19
CA VAL A 46 -17.60 -2.31 4.20
C VAL A 46 -16.08 -2.36 4.25
N ILE A 47 -15.50 -3.17 5.15
CA ILE A 47 -14.05 -3.28 5.28
C ILE A 47 -13.45 -3.90 4.03
N ASP A 48 -14.01 -5.00 3.56
CA ASP A 48 -13.50 -5.72 2.39
C ASP A 48 -13.57 -4.85 1.13
N MET A 49 -14.60 -4.04 0.96
CA MET A 49 -14.72 -3.07 -0.14
C MET A 49 -13.64 -1.97 -0.06
N VAL A 50 -13.35 -1.46 1.13
CA VAL A 50 -12.29 -0.46 1.33
C VAL A 50 -10.93 -1.05 0.98
N VAL A 51 -10.64 -2.26 1.45
CA VAL A 51 -9.39 -2.97 1.14
C VAL A 51 -9.28 -3.24 -0.37
N ASP A 52 -10.35 -3.69 -1.02
CA ASP A 52 -10.37 -3.89 -2.47
C ASP A 52 -10.05 -2.60 -3.25
N ALA A 53 -10.64 -1.48 -2.83
CA ALA A 53 -10.38 -0.18 -3.44
C ALA A 53 -8.91 0.24 -3.28
N LEU A 54 -8.36 0.09 -2.08
CA LEU A 54 -6.97 0.45 -1.78
C LEU A 54 -5.97 -0.43 -2.54
N MET A 55 -6.24 -1.74 -2.64
CA MET A 55 -5.41 -2.65 -3.45
C MET A 55 -5.42 -2.28 -4.92
N ALA A 56 -6.55 -1.78 -5.43
CA ALA A 56 -6.70 -1.35 -6.82
C ALA A 56 -6.19 0.08 -7.09
N GLY A 57 -5.64 0.76 -6.07
CA GLY A 57 -5.19 2.15 -6.18
C GLY A 57 -6.33 3.17 -6.27
N ARG A 58 -7.55 2.79 -5.92
CA ARG A 58 -8.72 3.67 -5.93
C ARG A 58 -8.92 4.34 -4.58
N ASP A 59 -9.58 5.50 -4.60
CA ASP A 59 -9.97 6.21 -3.38
C ASP A 59 -11.21 5.56 -2.76
N PRO A 60 -11.14 5.02 -1.53
CA PRO A 60 -12.30 4.43 -0.89
C PRO A 60 -13.43 5.44 -0.60
N ALA A 61 -13.15 6.74 -0.61
CA ALA A 61 -14.18 7.77 -0.48
C ALA A 61 -15.20 7.78 -1.63
N ASP A 62 -14.85 7.20 -2.77
CA ASP A 62 -15.75 7.07 -3.92
C ASP A 62 -16.77 5.93 -3.78
N ILE A 63 -16.55 5.00 -2.86
CA ILE A 63 -17.41 3.82 -2.66
C ILE A 63 -18.86 4.22 -2.28
N PRO A 64 -19.07 5.12 -1.30
CA PRO A 64 -20.45 5.51 -0.90
C PRO A 64 -21.26 6.01 -2.08
N TRP A 65 -20.69 6.84 -2.91
CA TRP A 65 -21.34 7.37 -4.11
C TRP A 65 -21.78 6.26 -5.08
N ARG A 66 -20.86 5.32 -5.37
CA ARG A 66 -21.10 4.24 -6.35
C ARG A 66 -22.07 3.18 -5.84
N GLN A 67 -22.09 2.93 -4.54
CA GLN A 67 -22.87 1.85 -3.92
C GLN A 67 -24.15 2.35 -3.24
N GLY A 68 -24.41 3.65 -3.24
CA GLY A 68 -25.56 4.23 -2.55
C GLY A 68 -25.47 4.08 -1.03
N ILE A 69 -24.27 4.01 -0.48
CA ILE A 69 -24.01 3.88 0.97
C ILE A 69 -23.81 5.28 1.55
N ASP A 70 -24.31 5.49 2.76
CA ASP A 70 -24.09 6.73 3.51
C ASP A 70 -22.63 6.83 3.93
N TYR A 71 -21.93 7.88 3.47
CA TYR A 71 -20.52 8.12 3.78
C TYR A 71 -20.27 8.20 5.29
N ALA A 72 -21.12 8.89 6.03
CA ALA A 72 -20.94 9.06 7.47
C ALA A 72 -21.02 7.72 8.20
N LYS A 73 -21.98 6.86 7.81
CA LYS A 73 -22.10 5.51 8.37
C LYS A 73 -20.90 4.64 8.04
N MET A 74 -20.44 4.69 6.80
CA MET A 74 -19.26 3.94 6.35
C MET A 74 -18.01 4.37 7.12
N SER A 75 -17.79 5.69 7.24
CA SER A 75 -16.68 6.26 7.98
C SER A 75 -16.71 5.88 9.47
N ALA A 76 -17.89 5.96 10.10
CA ALA A 76 -18.07 5.56 11.48
C ALA A 76 -17.79 4.07 11.70
N THR A 77 -18.24 3.22 10.80
CA THR A 77 -17.97 1.77 10.84
C THR A 77 -16.49 1.48 10.73
N MET A 78 -15.79 2.14 9.80
CA MET A 78 -14.36 1.99 9.66
C MET A 78 -13.62 2.43 10.92
N LYS A 79 -13.98 3.59 11.49
CA LYS A 79 -13.36 4.09 12.72
C LYS A 79 -13.58 3.14 13.91
N LEU A 80 -14.78 2.59 14.03
CA LEU A 80 -15.10 1.65 15.10
C LEU A 80 -14.29 0.34 14.98
N LEU A 81 -14.21 -0.21 13.77
CA LEU A 81 -13.62 -1.54 13.56
C LEU A 81 -12.10 -1.53 13.36
N THR A 82 -11.54 -0.44 12.85
CA THR A 82 -10.11 -0.33 12.56
C THR A 82 -9.38 0.69 13.41
N GLY A 83 -10.09 1.54 14.12
CA GLY A 83 -9.50 2.68 14.85
C GLY A 83 -9.07 3.83 13.95
N MET A 84 -9.30 3.73 12.63
CA MET A 84 -8.86 4.71 11.64
C MET A 84 -10.02 5.21 10.79
N THR A 85 -9.96 6.49 10.42
CA THR A 85 -10.84 7.03 9.39
C THR A 85 -10.43 6.48 8.03
N MET A 86 -11.33 6.60 7.02
CA MET A 86 -10.98 6.21 5.64
C MET A 86 -9.81 7.02 5.09
N VAL A 87 -9.72 8.30 5.45
CA VAL A 87 -8.61 9.17 5.04
C VAL A 87 -7.29 8.71 5.66
N GLU A 88 -7.28 8.41 6.95
CA GLU A 88 -6.09 7.89 7.64
C GLU A 88 -5.64 6.56 7.04
N MET A 89 -6.56 5.64 6.80
CA MET A 89 -6.25 4.35 6.21
C MET A 89 -5.69 4.49 4.80
N ARG A 90 -6.29 5.34 3.98
CA ARG A 90 -5.80 5.64 2.64
C ARG A 90 -4.38 6.20 2.67
N THR A 91 -4.12 7.17 3.54
CA THR A 91 -2.81 7.80 3.66
C THR A 91 -1.74 6.79 4.09
N LEU A 92 -2.02 5.98 5.11
CA LEU A 92 -1.13 4.92 5.56
C LEU A 92 -0.86 3.89 4.47
N TRP A 93 -1.91 3.48 3.76
CA TRP A 93 -1.78 2.51 2.67
C TRP A 93 -0.88 3.02 1.56
N ARG A 94 -1.14 4.25 1.09
CA ARG A 94 -0.34 4.89 0.05
C ARG A 94 1.12 5.07 0.48
N ALA A 95 1.35 5.47 1.72
CA ALA A 95 2.70 5.61 2.27
C ALA A 95 3.45 4.28 2.31
N ARG A 96 2.78 3.20 2.74
CA ARG A 96 3.37 1.87 2.79
C ARG A 96 3.71 1.36 1.39
N VAL A 97 2.79 1.47 0.45
CA VAL A 97 3.01 1.09 -0.95
C VAL A 97 4.17 1.89 -1.55
N ALA A 98 4.19 3.21 -1.36
CA ALA A 98 5.28 4.07 -1.84
C ALA A 98 6.63 3.61 -1.29
N GLY A 99 6.72 3.36 0.00
CA GLY A 99 7.96 2.90 0.65
C GLY A 99 8.45 1.57 0.10
N GLU A 100 7.57 0.61 -0.10
CA GLU A 100 7.93 -0.69 -0.67
C GLU A 100 8.38 -0.59 -2.13
N LEU A 101 7.64 0.14 -2.95
CA LEU A 101 7.99 0.31 -4.37
C LEU A 101 9.27 1.09 -4.57
N LEU A 102 9.51 2.14 -3.76
CA LEU A 102 10.74 2.92 -3.85
C LEU A 102 11.96 2.13 -3.40
N ARG A 103 11.85 1.35 -2.33
CA ARG A 103 12.99 0.64 -1.76
C ARG A 103 13.32 -0.67 -2.44
N TYR A 104 12.33 -1.40 -2.92
CA TYR A 104 12.54 -2.80 -3.33
C TYR A 104 12.34 -3.07 -4.81
N THR A 105 11.81 -2.12 -5.57
CA THR A 105 11.61 -2.29 -7.02
C THR A 105 12.43 -1.29 -7.83
N GLU A 106 12.58 -1.59 -9.11
CA GLU A 106 13.23 -0.70 -10.08
C GLU A 106 12.24 0.16 -10.87
N LEU A 107 10.99 0.22 -10.43
CA LEU A 107 9.97 1.03 -11.10
C LEU A 107 10.39 2.51 -11.15
N PRO A 108 10.19 3.19 -12.29
CA PRO A 108 10.42 4.62 -12.37
C PRO A 108 9.61 5.39 -11.33
N LEU A 109 10.15 6.48 -10.80
CA LEU A 109 9.49 7.29 -9.76
C LEU A 109 8.08 7.74 -10.18
N LYS A 110 7.92 8.11 -11.43
CA LYS A 110 6.64 8.52 -11.99
C LYS A 110 5.60 7.39 -11.93
N GLU A 111 6.02 6.17 -12.20
CA GLU A 111 5.16 4.99 -12.12
C GLU A 111 4.81 4.67 -10.66
N VAL A 112 5.76 4.77 -9.75
CA VAL A 112 5.50 4.60 -8.30
C VAL A 112 4.45 5.61 -7.83
N MET A 113 4.64 6.88 -8.18
CA MET A 113 3.69 7.94 -7.84
C MET A 113 2.28 7.62 -8.35
N ARG A 114 2.16 7.22 -9.61
CA ARG A 114 0.89 6.87 -10.23
C ARG A 114 0.21 5.70 -9.53
N ARG A 115 0.96 4.65 -9.23
CA ARG A 115 0.43 3.46 -8.53
C ARG A 115 -0.04 3.77 -7.11
N CYS A 116 0.55 4.77 -6.47
CA CYS A 116 0.11 5.25 -5.16
C CYS A 116 -1.13 6.15 -5.22
N GLY A 117 -1.65 6.43 -6.43
CA GLY A 117 -2.82 7.28 -6.61
C GLY A 117 -2.52 8.77 -6.58
N TYR A 118 -1.27 9.19 -6.79
CA TYR A 118 -0.88 10.60 -6.86
C TYR A 118 -0.70 11.04 -8.31
N THR A 119 -1.18 12.25 -8.60
CA THR A 119 -1.00 12.92 -9.88
C THR A 119 -0.03 14.09 -9.81
N SER A 120 0.31 14.53 -8.59
CA SER A 120 1.20 15.66 -8.32
C SER A 120 2.48 15.18 -7.65
N ALA A 121 3.62 15.45 -8.27
CA ALA A 121 4.92 15.12 -7.70
C ALA A 121 5.19 15.80 -6.36
N PRO A 122 4.85 17.10 -6.14
CA PRO A 122 5.01 17.72 -4.82
C PRO A 122 4.20 17.04 -3.72
N SER A 123 2.96 16.65 -4.00
CA SER A 123 2.11 15.95 -3.02
C SER A 123 2.68 14.57 -2.66
N PHE A 124 3.15 13.84 -3.65
CA PHE A 124 3.80 12.55 -3.44
C PHE A 124 5.10 12.69 -2.62
N SER A 125 5.94 13.67 -2.96
CA SER A 125 7.17 13.94 -2.22
C SER A 125 6.91 14.31 -0.76
N ARG A 126 5.85 15.08 -0.49
CA ARG A 126 5.45 15.40 0.88
C ARG A 126 5.04 14.17 1.67
N LEU A 127 4.26 13.28 1.07
CA LEU A 127 3.88 12.02 1.70
C LEU A 127 5.11 11.20 2.09
N VAL A 128 6.02 10.99 1.15
CA VAL A 128 7.24 10.20 1.37
C VAL A 128 8.14 10.86 2.41
N SER A 129 8.37 12.16 2.31
CA SER A 129 9.22 12.89 3.25
C SER A 129 8.65 12.89 4.67
N LYS A 130 7.34 13.05 4.81
CA LYS A 130 6.66 13.01 6.10
C LYS A 130 6.73 11.62 6.73
N THR A 131 6.61 10.58 5.93
CA THR A 131 6.57 9.19 6.42
C THR A 131 7.96 8.65 6.71
N TYR A 132 8.93 8.90 5.83
CA TYR A 132 10.25 8.26 5.85
C TYR A 132 11.40 9.22 6.15
N GLY A 133 11.13 10.52 6.29
CA GLY A 133 12.15 11.53 6.57
C GLY A 133 13.08 11.85 5.41
N SER A 134 12.79 11.38 4.20
CA SER A 134 13.62 11.56 3.01
C SER A 134 12.76 11.75 1.77
N SER A 135 13.29 12.45 0.76
CA SER A 135 12.65 12.55 -0.55
C SER A 135 12.59 11.17 -1.24
N PRO A 136 11.68 10.97 -2.22
CA PRO A 136 11.63 9.72 -2.98
C PRO A 136 12.97 9.34 -3.62
N LEU A 137 13.66 10.28 -4.22
CA LEU A 137 14.97 10.05 -4.82
C LEU A 137 16.02 9.62 -3.80
N LYS A 138 16.05 10.29 -2.65
CA LYS A 138 17.02 9.97 -1.59
C LYS A 138 16.72 8.59 -0.97
N LEU A 139 15.44 8.27 -0.75
CA LEU A 139 15.04 6.96 -0.23
C LEU A 139 15.49 5.84 -1.18
N ARG A 140 15.29 6.04 -2.48
CA ARG A 140 15.71 5.08 -3.50
C ARG A 140 17.23 4.95 -3.57
N LYS A 141 17.97 6.07 -3.50
CA LYS A 141 19.43 6.06 -3.47
C LYS A 141 19.97 5.24 -2.29
N LEU A 142 19.40 5.44 -1.10
CA LEU A 142 19.79 4.68 0.09
C LEU A 142 19.52 3.19 -0.06
N SER A 143 18.39 2.82 -0.64
CA SER A 143 18.07 1.42 -0.92
C SER A 143 19.01 0.78 -1.94
N ARG A 144 19.40 1.53 -2.96
CA ARG A 144 20.39 1.06 -3.94
C ARG A 144 21.74 0.80 -3.28
N GLU A 145 22.18 1.70 -2.41
CA GLU A 145 23.45 1.56 -1.66
C GLU A 145 23.41 0.34 -0.72
N LYS A 146 22.23 0.02 -0.15
CA LYS A 146 22.04 -1.17 0.70
C LYS A 146 21.87 -2.47 -0.10
N GLY A 147 21.72 -2.40 -1.41
CA GLY A 147 21.46 -3.55 -2.24
C GLY A 147 20.02 -4.07 -2.18
N ASP A 148 19.07 -3.27 -1.71
CA ASP A 148 17.67 -3.66 -1.58
C ASP A 148 16.86 -3.45 -2.85
N MET A 149 17.27 -2.52 -3.68
CA MET A 149 16.58 -2.18 -4.93
C MET A 149 16.58 -3.37 -5.89
N GLY A 150 15.41 -3.74 -6.38
CA GLY A 150 15.26 -4.87 -7.31
C GLY A 150 15.10 -6.24 -6.64
N LYS A 151 15.09 -6.32 -5.31
CA LYS A 151 14.84 -7.59 -4.59
C LYS A 151 13.43 -8.13 -4.83
N PHE A 152 12.49 -7.25 -5.11
CA PHE A 152 11.09 -7.59 -5.35
C PHE A 152 10.58 -6.93 -6.63
N ALA A 153 9.49 -7.46 -7.16
CA ALA A 153 8.81 -6.95 -8.35
C ALA A 153 7.29 -7.14 -8.23
N LEU A 154 6.60 -6.51 -9.15
CA LEU A 154 5.13 -6.64 -9.29
C LEU A 154 4.77 -7.81 -10.21
#